data_125b1c9f89abdf2cf84c8761305883e7
#
_entry.id   125b1c9f89abdf2cf84c8761305883e7
#
_cell.length_a   1.000
_cell.length_b   1.000
_cell.length_c   1.000
_cell.angle_alpha   90.00
_cell.angle_beta   90.00
_cell.angle_gamma   90.00
#
_symmetry.space_group_name_H-M   'P 1'
#
loop_
_entity.id
_entity.type
_entity.pdbx_description
1 polymer ?
#
loop_
_entity_poly.entity_id
_entity_poly.type
_entity_poly.pdbx_seq_one_letter_code
_entity_poly.pdbx_strand_id
1 'polypeptide(L)'
;GTALIGAYVYGPGDFNFTGGAHAKAMNLCAYADTVTDTVAAAEQELFEDFKAATLNPTIVDIFIGMCMAKIVFNSVLNTLCTMYQIRFGEFHAHPDSRWLTEQLVDEAYSAAEAAGYKLLGTRETEVATILHTAGVAHPLHYPSMYQDLTKGRPTEVDYINGYIAKV
;
A
#
# COMPACT_ATOMS: atom_id res chain seq x y z
N GLY A 1 -11.73 8.16 2.69
CA GLY A 1 -10.51 7.86 3.46
C GLY A 1 -10.01 6.45 3.22
N THR A 2 -8.74 6.19 3.43
CA THR A 2 -8.19 4.84 3.48
C THR A 2 -7.65 4.56 4.86
N ALA A 3 -7.87 3.33 5.33
CA ALA A 3 -7.22 2.82 6.52
C ALA A 3 -6.15 1.80 6.10
N LEU A 4 -4.94 1.95 6.60
CA LEU A 4 -3.94 0.91 6.63
C LEU A 4 -4.05 0.23 7.99
N ILE A 5 -4.82 -0.86 8.04
CA ILE A 5 -4.96 -1.63 9.26
C ILE A 5 -4.15 -2.91 9.07
N GLY A 6 -3.06 -3.03 9.83
CA GLY A 6 -2.32 -4.28 9.93
C GLY A 6 -3.07 -5.23 10.86
N ALA A 7 -3.89 -6.12 10.30
CA ALA A 7 -4.58 -7.13 11.08
C ALA A 7 -4.62 -8.46 10.35
N TYR A 8 -4.46 -9.55 11.08
CA TYR A 8 -4.84 -10.89 10.64
C TYR A 8 -6.23 -11.21 11.15
N VAL A 9 -7.12 -11.63 10.24
CA VAL A 9 -8.48 -12.07 10.57
C VAL A 9 -8.53 -13.59 10.44
N TYR A 10 -8.83 -14.27 11.53
CA TYR A 10 -8.93 -15.73 11.60
C TYR A 10 -10.38 -16.23 11.44
N GLY A 11 -11.34 -15.36 11.75
CA GLY A 11 -12.77 -15.62 11.63
C GLY A 11 -13.60 -14.43 12.08
N PRO A 12 -14.95 -14.52 12.05
CA PRO A 12 -15.82 -13.46 12.54
C PRO A 12 -15.52 -13.13 14.01
N GLY A 13 -15.08 -11.90 14.28
CA GLY A 13 -14.72 -11.43 15.62
C GLY A 13 -13.36 -11.91 16.15
N ASP A 14 -12.66 -12.78 15.40
CA ASP A 14 -11.35 -13.29 15.76
C ASP A 14 -10.28 -12.65 14.85
N PHE A 15 -9.54 -11.70 15.40
CA PHE A 15 -8.49 -10.98 14.68
C PHE A 15 -7.37 -10.56 15.62
N ASN A 16 -6.18 -10.40 15.07
CA ASN A 16 -5.02 -9.88 15.78
C ASN A 16 -4.39 -8.71 15.00
N PHE A 17 -4.17 -7.59 15.67
CA PHE A 17 -3.44 -6.47 15.10
C PHE A 17 -1.94 -6.79 15.02
N THR A 18 -1.37 -6.58 13.83
CA THR A 18 0.07 -6.72 13.57
C THR A 18 0.69 -5.35 13.35
N GLY A 19 1.87 -5.09 13.90
CA GLY A 19 2.57 -3.82 13.68
C GLY A 19 2.68 -2.91 14.91
N GLY A 20 2.38 -3.41 16.11
CA GLY A 20 2.59 -2.67 17.36
C GLY A 20 1.82 -1.35 17.40
N ALA A 21 2.49 -0.26 17.81
CA ALA A 21 1.87 1.07 17.91
C ALA A 21 1.33 1.62 16.58
N HIS A 22 1.80 1.13 15.44
CA HIS A 22 1.35 1.54 14.10
C HIS A 22 0.22 0.68 13.53
N ALA A 23 -0.14 -0.41 14.21
CA ALA A 23 -1.15 -1.36 13.73
C ALA A 23 -2.55 -0.77 13.55
N LYS A 24 -2.81 0.36 14.20
CA LYS A 24 -4.10 1.08 14.18
C LYS A 24 -4.00 2.42 13.44
N ALA A 25 -2.98 2.61 12.62
CA ALA A 25 -2.81 3.85 11.88
C ALA A 25 -3.90 3.98 10.80
N MET A 26 -4.57 5.13 10.79
CA MET A 26 -5.59 5.47 9.81
C MET A 26 -5.25 6.82 9.19
N ASN A 27 -5.21 6.89 7.88
CA ASN A 27 -5.05 8.14 7.16
C ASN A 27 -6.41 8.60 6.64
N LEU A 28 -6.82 9.79 7.04
CA LEU A 28 -8.06 10.43 6.64
C LEU A 28 -7.74 11.54 5.65
N CYS A 29 -8.55 11.70 4.65
CA CYS A 29 -8.48 12.81 3.73
C CYS A 29 -9.86 13.10 3.15
N ALA A 30 -10.26 14.34 3.15
CA ALA A 30 -11.40 14.80 2.38
C ALA A 30 -11.06 14.70 0.89
N TYR A 31 -11.66 13.75 0.18
CA TYR A 31 -11.49 13.58 -1.26
C TYR A 31 -12.60 14.33 -1.99
N ALA A 32 -12.33 15.60 -2.26
CA ALA A 32 -13.22 16.47 -3.02
C ALA A 32 -12.39 17.52 -3.79
N ASP A 33 -12.91 17.97 -4.93
CA ASP A 33 -12.27 19.04 -5.73
C ASP A 33 -12.18 20.36 -4.93
N THR A 34 -13.12 20.56 -4.00
CA THR A 34 -13.13 21.70 -3.08
C THR A 34 -13.56 21.22 -1.70
N VAL A 35 -12.69 21.41 -0.72
CA VAL A 35 -13.02 21.15 0.68
C VAL A 35 -13.83 22.33 1.23
N THR A 36 -15.12 22.11 1.48
CA THR A 36 -15.99 23.10 2.13
C THR A 36 -15.84 23.00 3.64
N ASP A 37 -16.27 24.04 4.37
CA ASP A 37 -16.27 24.04 5.85
C ASP A 37 -17.04 22.86 6.43
N THR A 38 -18.12 22.44 5.78
CA THR A 38 -18.92 21.27 6.19
C THR A 38 -18.11 19.97 6.03
N VAL A 39 -17.36 19.81 4.94
CA VAL A 39 -16.51 18.63 4.71
C VAL A 39 -15.35 18.61 5.70
N ALA A 40 -14.71 19.75 5.95
CA ALA A 40 -13.64 19.87 6.93
C ALA A 40 -14.12 19.55 8.36
N ALA A 41 -15.32 20.03 8.72
CA ALA A 41 -15.93 19.72 10.02
C ALA A 41 -16.23 18.22 10.17
N ALA A 42 -16.76 17.57 9.12
CA ALA A 42 -17.02 16.13 9.14
C ALA A 42 -15.74 15.29 9.21
N GLU A 43 -14.67 15.74 8.54
CA GLU A 43 -13.36 15.10 8.63
C GLU A 43 -12.78 15.18 10.06
N GLN A 44 -12.91 16.35 10.70
CA GLN A 44 -12.48 16.55 12.08
C GLN A 44 -13.31 15.73 13.07
N GLU A 45 -14.62 15.61 12.87
CA GLU A 45 -15.51 14.77 13.69
C GLU A 45 -15.08 13.30 13.60
N LEU A 46 -14.86 12.77 12.39
CA LEU A 46 -14.34 11.41 12.19
C LEU A 46 -12.97 11.20 12.84
N PHE A 47 -12.09 12.19 12.78
CA PHE A 47 -10.80 12.14 13.45
C PHE A 47 -10.94 11.95 14.96
N GLU A 48 -11.79 12.74 15.61
CA GLU A 48 -12.02 12.63 17.05
C GLU A 48 -12.71 11.32 17.43
N ASP A 49 -13.66 10.83 16.63
CA ASP A 49 -14.33 9.55 16.85
C ASP A 49 -13.34 8.38 16.78
N PHE A 50 -12.47 8.35 15.77
CA PHE A 50 -11.45 7.32 15.64
C PHE A 50 -10.42 7.38 16.77
N LYS A 51 -10.05 8.57 17.20
CA LYS A 51 -9.16 8.77 18.33
C LYS A 51 -9.80 8.29 19.64
N ALA A 52 -11.09 8.58 19.86
CA ALA A 52 -11.85 8.07 20.99
C ALA A 52 -11.96 6.54 20.99
N ALA A 53 -12.02 5.92 19.78
CA ALA A 53 -12.00 4.48 19.60
C ALA A 53 -10.59 3.85 19.74
N THR A 54 -9.61 4.59 20.24
CA THR A 54 -8.21 4.14 20.42
C THR A 54 -7.48 3.74 19.10
N LEU A 55 -7.92 4.30 17.98
CA LEU A 55 -7.21 4.27 16.72
C LEU A 55 -6.20 5.44 16.67
N ASN A 56 -5.27 5.38 15.72
CA ASN A 56 -4.30 6.46 15.49
C ASN A 56 -4.62 7.17 14.15
N PRO A 57 -5.64 8.05 14.12
CA PRO A 57 -5.97 8.78 12.91
C PRO A 57 -4.92 9.87 12.63
N THR A 58 -4.71 10.15 11.35
CA THR A 58 -3.94 11.29 10.86
C THR A 58 -4.68 11.89 9.68
N ILE A 59 -4.90 13.20 9.69
CA ILE A 59 -5.42 13.92 8.52
C ILE A 59 -4.24 14.18 7.59
N VAL A 60 -4.40 13.82 6.31
CA VAL A 60 -3.34 13.91 5.29
C VAL A 60 -3.83 14.67 4.05
N ASP A 61 -2.99 15.52 3.52
CA ASP A 61 -3.31 16.36 2.35
C ASP A 61 -3.02 15.67 1.01
N ILE A 62 -2.26 14.58 1.03
CA ILE A 62 -1.68 13.92 -0.14
C ILE A 62 -2.19 12.50 -0.34
N PHE A 63 -3.49 12.33 -0.15
CA PHE A 63 -4.15 11.02 -0.21
C PHE A 63 -3.86 10.24 -1.51
N ILE A 64 -3.93 10.91 -2.66
CA ILE A 64 -3.65 10.28 -3.95
C ILE A 64 -2.20 9.81 -4.02
N GLY A 65 -1.25 10.61 -3.54
CA GLY A 65 0.16 10.21 -3.46
C GLY A 65 0.37 8.96 -2.59
N MET A 66 -0.36 8.83 -1.48
CA MET A 66 -0.34 7.63 -0.64
C MET A 66 -0.93 6.41 -1.35
N CYS A 67 -2.03 6.59 -2.09
CA CYS A 67 -2.62 5.53 -2.91
C CYS A 67 -1.65 5.08 -4.01
N MET A 68 -0.99 6.03 -4.68
CA MET A 68 -0.01 5.72 -5.72
C MET A 68 1.20 4.98 -5.15
N ALA A 69 1.75 5.39 -4.01
CA ALA A 69 2.84 4.67 -3.36
C ALA A 69 2.44 3.21 -3.05
N LYS A 70 1.22 2.97 -2.57
CA LYS A 70 0.70 1.62 -2.35
C LYS A 70 0.55 0.83 -3.67
N ILE A 71 0.09 1.47 -4.74
CA ILE A 71 -0.01 0.84 -6.07
C ILE A 71 1.38 0.45 -6.56
N VAL A 72 2.37 1.33 -6.48
CA VAL A 72 3.76 1.05 -6.86
C VAL A 72 4.33 -0.11 -6.05
N PHE A 73 4.22 -0.06 -4.73
CA PHE A 73 4.66 -1.14 -3.85
C PHE A 73 4.04 -2.50 -4.23
N ASN A 74 2.72 -2.53 -4.45
CA ASN A 74 2.00 -3.74 -4.80
C ASN A 74 2.33 -4.23 -6.22
N SER A 75 2.58 -3.31 -7.17
CA SER A 75 2.95 -3.68 -8.54
C SER A 75 4.28 -4.43 -8.61
N VAL A 76 5.18 -4.18 -7.67
CA VAL A 76 6.44 -4.91 -7.53
C VAL A 76 6.25 -6.19 -6.73
N LEU A 77 6.00 -6.07 -5.42
CA LEU A 77 6.05 -7.24 -4.53
C LEU A 77 4.86 -8.19 -4.72
N ASN A 78 3.62 -7.68 -4.81
CA ASN A 78 2.48 -8.57 -4.96
C ASN A 78 2.56 -9.32 -6.30
N THR A 79 2.89 -8.62 -7.36
CA THR A 79 2.91 -9.23 -8.69
C THR A 79 4.06 -10.21 -8.85
N LEU A 80 5.30 -9.81 -8.56
CA LEU A 80 6.45 -10.68 -8.73
C LEU A 80 6.39 -11.91 -7.80
N CYS A 81 6.09 -11.69 -6.52
CA CYS A 81 6.01 -12.80 -5.58
C CYS A 81 4.84 -13.75 -5.88
N THR A 82 3.75 -13.25 -6.47
CA THR A 82 2.64 -14.10 -6.95
C THR A 82 3.03 -14.89 -8.20
N MET A 83 3.67 -14.25 -9.18
CA MET A 83 4.13 -14.92 -10.40
C MET A 83 5.09 -16.07 -10.11
N TYR A 84 6.04 -15.84 -9.22
CA TYR A 84 7.03 -16.84 -8.85
C TYR A 84 6.59 -17.75 -7.70
N GLN A 85 5.44 -17.48 -7.07
CA GLN A 85 4.89 -18.23 -5.92
C GLN A 85 5.86 -18.30 -4.74
N ILE A 86 6.53 -17.18 -4.46
CA ILE A 86 7.56 -17.03 -3.43
C ILE A 86 7.14 -16.02 -2.36
N ARG A 87 7.79 -16.09 -1.20
CA ARG A 87 7.67 -15.11 -0.14
C ARG A 87 8.50 -13.87 -0.44
N PHE A 88 8.21 -12.78 0.25
CA PHE A 88 8.96 -11.53 0.13
C PHE A 88 10.46 -11.70 0.38
N GLY A 89 10.85 -12.45 1.41
CA GLY A 89 12.25 -12.71 1.73
C GLY A 89 12.98 -13.52 0.65
N GLU A 90 12.29 -14.46 0.00
CA GLU A 90 12.84 -15.23 -1.11
C GLU A 90 13.07 -14.33 -2.33
N PHE A 91 12.15 -13.42 -2.62
CA PHE A 91 12.37 -12.38 -3.64
C PHE A 91 13.58 -11.51 -3.28
N HIS A 92 13.64 -10.99 -2.03
CA HIS A 92 14.75 -10.13 -1.59
C HIS A 92 16.12 -10.83 -1.69
N ALA A 93 16.18 -12.12 -1.42
CA ALA A 93 17.42 -12.91 -1.49
C ALA A 93 17.92 -13.15 -2.92
N HIS A 94 17.08 -12.93 -3.95
CA HIS A 94 17.48 -13.11 -5.32
C HIS A 94 18.47 -12.02 -5.77
N PRO A 95 19.56 -12.36 -6.50
CA PRO A 95 20.56 -11.37 -6.93
C PRO A 95 20.00 -10.18 -7.70
N ASP A 96 18.98 -10.44 -8.54
CA ASP A 96 18.38 -9.42 -9.41
C ASP A 96 17.22 -8.66 -8.74
N SER A 97 16.89 -8.95 -7.48
CA SER A 97 15.74 -8.33 -6.80
C SER A 97 15.81 -6.81 -6.77
N ARG A 98 17.01 -6.25 -6.49
CA ARG A 98 17.21 -4.80 -6.50
C ARG A 98 17.00 -4.22 -7.89
N TRP A 99 17.66 -4.81 -8.91
CA TRP A 99 17.53 -4.32 -10.29
C TRP A 99 16.07 -4.37 -10.78
N LEU A 100 15.36 -5.49 -10.56
CA LEU A 100 13.96 -5.61 -10.92
C LEU A 100 13.09 -4.56 -10.20
N THR A 101 13.35 -4.33 -8.90
CA THR A 101 12.63 -3.30 -8.13
C THR A 101 12.88 -1.92 -8.70
N GLU A 102 14.13 -1.57 -9.01
CA GLU A 102 14.50 -0.28 -9.59
C GLU A 102 13.81 -0.04 -10.95
N GLN A 103 13.80 -1.04 -11.84
CA GLN A 103 13.15 -0.92 -13.15
C GLN A 103 11.63 -0.71 -13.02
N LEU A 104 10.95 -1.52 -12.21
CA LEU A 104 9.50 -1.42 -12.06
C LEU A 104 9.06 -0.15 -11.31
N VAL A 105 9.83 0.30 -10.32
CA VAL A 105 9.58 1.58 -9.65
C VAL A 105 9.77 2.74 -10.62
N ASP A 106 10.83 2.73 -11.43
CA ASP A 106 11.08 3.79 -12.41
C ASP A 106 9.95 3.87 -13.46
N GLU A 107 9.50 2.74 -14.00
CA GLU A 107 8.38 2.66 -14.92
C GLU A 107 7.08 3.21 -14.28
N ALA A 108 6.75 2.76 -13.07
CA ALA A 108 5.54 3.18 -12.39
C ALA A 108 5.56 4.68 -12.00
N TYR A 109 6.70 5.20 -11.57
CA TYR A 109 6.88 6.62 -11.26
C TYR A 109 6.76 7.46 -12.53
N SER A 110 7.40 7.05 -13.62
CA SER A 110 7.34 7.76 -14.89
C SER A 110 5.91 7.84 -15.45
N ALA A 111 5.15 6.75 -15.37
CA ALA A 111 3.75 6.72 -15.76
C ALA A 111 2.90 7.65 -14.88
N ALA A 112 3.06 7.58 -13.56
CA ALA A 112 2.32 8.42 -12.62
C ALA A 112 2.63 9.92 -12.79
N GLU A 113 3.90 10.28 -12.98
CA GLU A 113 4.33 11.67 -13.24
C GLU A 113 3.77 12.18 -14.56
N ALA A 114 3.79 11.37 -15.62
CA ALA A 114 3.19 11.73 -16.92
C ALA A 114 1.67 11.95 -16.81
N ALA A 115 0.99 11.21 -15.93
CA ALA A 115 -0.43 11.42 -15.63
C ALA A 115 -0.71 12.60 -14.68
N GLY A 116 0.31 13.30 -14.20
CA GLY A 116 0.20 14.47 -13.33
C GLY A 116 0.00 14.14 -11.84
N TYR A 117 0.22 12.91 -11.42
CA TYR A 117 0.13 12.55 -10.00
C TYR A 117 1.33 13.07 -9.20
N LYS A 118 1.04 13.61 -8.02
CA LYS A 118 2.07 13.94 -7.03
C LYS A 118 2.37 12.68 -6.21
N LEU A 119 3.59 12.19 -6.34
CA LEU A 119 4.06 11.02 -5.62
C LEU A 119 4.66 11.40 -4.26
N LEU A 120 4.64 10.44 -3.33
CA LEU A 120 5.31 10.55 -2.03
C LEU A 120 6.74 10.04 -2.15
N GLY A 121 7.69 10.88 -1.75
CA GLY A 121 9.10 10.49 -1.76
C GLY A 121 9.71 10.45 -3.17
N THR A 122 10.79 9.72 -3.29
CA THR A 122 11.55 9.55 -4.53
C THR A 122 11.62 8.08 -4.92
N ARG A 123 12.05 7.81 -6.16
CA ARG A 123 12.29 6.43 -6.64
C ARG A 123 13.22 5.67 -5.72
N GLU A 124 14.29 6.31 -5.23
CA GLU A 124 15.27 5.70 -4.34
C GLU A 124 14.66 5.33 -2.98
N THR A 125 13.82 6.21 -2.43
CA THR A 125 13.14 5.94 -1.14
C THR A 125 12.10 4.84 -1.28
N GLU A 126 11.40 4.76 -2.41
CA GLU A 126 10.43 3.70 -2.69
C GLU A 126 11.14 2.34 -2.85
N VAL A 127 12.21 2.28 -3.65
CA VAL A 127 13.04 1.08 -3.78
C VAL A 127 13.56 0.60 -2.42
N ALA A 128 14.08 1.53 -1.61
CA ALA A 128 14.57 1.19 -0.28
C ALA A 128 13.46 0.64 0.62
N THR A 129 12.26 1.22 0.58
CA THR A 129 11.09 0.78 1.34
C THR A 129 10.65 -0.62 0.93
N ILE A 130 10.55 -0.88 -0.38
CA ILE A 130 10.17 -2.19 -0.93
C ILE A 130 11.17 -3.27 -0.48
N LEU A 131 12.47 -3.03 -0.68
CA LEU A 131 13.51 -3.99 -0.32
C LEU A 131 13.62 -4.21 1.18
N HIS A 132 13.48 -3.15 1.98
CA HIS A 132 13.45 -3.28 3.45
C HIS A 132 12.24 -4.10 3.91
N THR A 133 11.07 -3.84 3.34
CA THR A 133 9.85 -4.60 3.66
C THR A 133 10.02 -6.06 3.32
N ALA A 134 10.58 -6.37 2.16
CA ALA A 134 10.77 -7.73 1.71
C ALA A 134 11.83 -8.49 2.53
N GLY A 135 12.94 -7.85 2.85
CA GLY A 135 14.07 -8.52 3.50
C GLY A 135 14.05 -8.48 5.02
N VAL A 136 13.43 -7.46 5.62
CA VAL A 136 13.52 -7.19 7.06
C VAL A 136 12.17 -7.20 7.75
N ALA A 137 11.22 -6.38 7.29
CA ALA A 137 9.97 -6.21 8.02
C ALA A 137 9.03 -7.42 7.89
N HIS A 138 8.90 -7.98 6.69
CA HIS A 138 7.93 -9.05 6.41
C HIS A 138 8.50 -10.19 5.53
N PRO A 139 9.69 -10.75 5.81
CA PRO A 139 10.34 -11.71 4.91
C PRO A 139 9.56 -13.02 4.71
N LEU A 140 8.75 -13.42 5.69
CA LEU A 140 7.95 -14.65 5.63
C LEU A 140 6.56 -14.46 5.00
N HIS A 141 6.24 -13.24 4.57
CA HIS A 141 4.93 -12.91 4.05
C HIS A 141 4.72 -13.40 2.62
N TYR A 142 3.57 -14.03 2.38
CA TYR A 142 3.02 -14.21 1.04
C TYR A 142 2.05 -13.06 0.73
N PRO A 143 2.13 -12.42 -0.44
CA PRO A 143 1.24 -11.31 -0.78
C PRO A 143 -0.23 -11.73 -0.81
N SER A 144 -1.14 -10.77 -0.59
CA SER A 144 -2.58 -11.00 -0.69
C SER A 144 -2.99 -11.54 -2.06
N MET A 145 -2.39 -11.04 -3.12
CA MET A 145 -2.61 -11.50 -4.51
C MET A 145 -2.30 -13.00 -4.68
N TYR A 146 -1.23 -13.50 -4.06
CA TYR A 146 -0.92 -14.95 -4.06
C TYR A 146 -1.97 -15.75 -3.27
N GLN A 147 -2.43 -15.20 -2.14
CA GLN A 147 -3.48 -15.84 -1.35
C GLN A 147 -4.81 -15.92 -2.11
N ASP A 148 -5.13 -14.92 -2.94
CA ASP A 148 -6.30 -14.97 -3.81
C ASP A 148 -6.14 -15.99 -4.93
N LEU A 149 -4.98 -15.99 -5.59
CA LEU A 149 -4.65 -16.98 -6.63
C LEU A 149 -4.80 -18.41 -6.12
N THR A 150 -4.23 -18.72 -4.94
CA THR A 150 -4.27 -20.07 -4.36
C THR A 150 -5.67 -20.51 -3.94
N LYS A 151 -6.57 -19.55 -3.69
CA LYS A 151 -7.99 -19.79 -3.37
C LYS A 151 -8.90 -19.77 -4.60
N GLY A 152 -8.32 -19.67 -5.80
CA GLY A 152 -9.06 -19.59 -7.06
C GLY A 152 -9.90 -18.31 -7.21
N ARG A 153 -9.51 -17.23 -6.53
CA ARG A 153 -10.17 -15.92 -6.64
C ARG A 153 -9.49 -15.06 -7.71
N PRO A 154 -10.23 -14.14 -8.35
CA PRO A 154 -9.61 -13.12 -9.21
C PRO A 154 -8.58 -12.31 -8.45
N THR A 155 -7.48 -11.99 -9.13
CA THR A 155 -6.42 -11.12 -8.57
C THR A 155 -6.67 -9.66 -8.95
N GLU A 156 -6.01 -8.76 -8.23
CA GLU A 156 -6.10 -7.30 -8.46
C GLU A 156 -5.10 -6.80 -9.53
N VAL A 157 -4.44 -7.70 -10.29
CA VAL A 157 -3.37 -7.34 -11.24
C VAL A 157 -3.81 -6.30 -12.27
N ASP A 158 -5.04 -6.41 -12.79
CA ASP A 158 -5.60 -5.46 -13.77
C ASP A 158 -5.81 -4.06 -13.19
N TYR A 159 -6.05 -3.96 -11.89
CA TYR A 159 -6.26 -2.69 -11.17
C TYR A 159 -4.97 -2.10 -10.62
N ILE A 160 -3.92 -2.89 -10.48
CA ILE A 160 -2.59 -2.47 -9.98
C ILE A 160 -1.66 -2.24 -11.18
N ASN A 161 -1.10 -3.31 -11.74
CA ASN A 161 -0.18 -3.20 -12.88
C ASN A 161 -0.89 -2.74 -14.15
N GLY A 162 -2.12 -3.24 -14.39
CA GLY A 162 -2.93 -2.81 -15.51
C GLY A 162 -3.33 -1.33 -15.46
N TYR A 163 -3.43 -0.73 -14.26
CA TYR A 163 -3.62 0.72 -14.12
C TYR A 163 -2.38 1.49 -14.54
N ILE A 164 -1.20 1.11 -14.02
CA ILE A 164 0.09 1.74 -14.38
C ILE A 164 0.30 1.69 -15.90
N ALA A 165 0.01 0.54 -16.53
CA ALA A 165 0.17 0.38 -17.98
C ALA A 165 -0.80 1.21 -18.84
N LYS A 166 -1.83 1.82 -18.25
CA LYS A 166 -2.84 2.64 -18.96
C LYS A 166 -2.61 4.14 -18.79
N VAL A 167 -1.92 4.56 -17.76
CA VAL A 167 -1.61 5.98 -17.50
C VAL A 167 -0.28 6.34 -18.13
#